data_60fb524c35fc8cca7991461c939ae703
#
_entry.id   60fb524c35fc8cca7991461c939ae703
#
_cell.length_a   1.000
_cell.length_b   1.000
_cell.length_c   1.000
_cell.angle_alpha   90.00
_cell.angle_beta   90.00
_cell.angle_gamma   90.00
#
_symmetry.space_group_name_H-M   'P 1'
#
loop_
_entity.id
_entity.type
_entity.pdbx_description
1 polymer ?
#
loop_
_entity_poly.entity_id
_entity_poly.type
_entity_poly.pdbx_seq_one_letter_code
_entity_poly.pdbx_strand_id
1 'polypeptide(L)'
;TSQTRVKLLLKFFLNPESKSYLRELAEEFGESTNSVRVELNRLTEAGLLNSFDEGRTKVYRANTSHPLFPEIHSMVRKFTGIDQLIPQVLSKLGDIHSAYIVGDYARGMDSGIIDLVLIGKVDKAYLQNLIDKVEPMLHRKIRCLSLSKDELEKFKATLKLEEAIELWSSGKGE
;
A
#
# COMPACT_ATOMS: atom_id res chain seq x y z
N THR A 1 23.32 7.26 -9.30
CA THR A 1 22.16 7.23 -8.37
C THR A 1 22.35 6.06 -7.45
N SER A 2 22.32 6.28 -6.14
CA SER A 2 22.43 5.21 -5.15
C SER A 2 21.22 4.26 -5.28
N GLN A 3 21.47 2.97 -5.52
CA GLN A 3 20.42 1.96 -5.55
C GLN A 3 19.65 1.90 -4.22
N THR A 4 20.35 2.09 -3.10
CA THR A 4 19.79 2.18 -1.76
C THR A 4 18.72 3.27 -1.68
N ARG A 5 18.97 4.45 -2.25
CA ARG A 5 18.01 5.56 -2.27
C ARG A 5 16.74 5.18 -3.03
N VAL A 6 16.88 4.55 -4.20
CA VAL A 6 15.72 4.08 -4.98
C VAL A 6 14.89 3.08 -4.18
N LYS A 7 15.54 2.10 -3.53
CA LYS A 7 14.86 1.12 -2.68
C LYS A 7 14.10 1.78 -1.51
N LEU A 8 14.71 2.78 -0.86
CA LEU A 8 14.06 3.53 0.22
C LEU A 8 12.87 4.36 -0.28
N LEU A 9 13.00 5.01 -1.43
CA LEU A 9 11.88 5.74 -2.04
C LEU A 9 10.73 4.79 -2.39
N LEU A 10 11.02 3.63 -2.97
CA LEU A 10 10.02 2.61 -3.24
C LEU A 10 9.35 2.14 -1.95
N LYS A 11 10.13 1.79 -0.91
CA LYS A 11 9.61 1.30 0.38
C LYS A 11 8.65 2.27 1.03
N PHE A 12 9.03 3.55 1.14
CA PHE A 12 8.28 4.53 1.92
C PHE A 12 7.26 5.32 1.11
N PHE A 13 7.49 5.53 -0.18
CA PHE A 13 6.57 6.34 -1.00
C PHE A 13 5.59 5.49 -1.80
N LEU A 14 5.86 4.21 -2.05
CA LEU A 14 4.85 3.31 -2.59
C LEU A 14 3.79 2.97 -1.54
N ASN A 15 4.23 2.76 -0.29
CA ASN A 15 3.37 2.52 0.87
C ASN A 15 3.70 3.54 1.99
N PRO A 16 3.03 4.71 2.00
CA PRO A 16 3.30 5.78 2.97
C PRO A 16 3.08 5.40 4.43
N GLU A 17 2.24 4.40 4.69
CA GLU A 17 2.00 3.87 6.04
C GLU A 17 3.11 2.94 6.54
N SER A 18 4.04 2.58 5.66
CA SER A 18 5.17 1.73 6.01
C SER A 18 6.07 2.38 7.05
N LYS A 19 6.40 1.62 8.08
CA LYS A 19 7.39 1.95 9.10
C LYS A 19 8.49 0.91 9.07
N SER A 20 9.74 1.33 9.26
CA SER A 20 10.86 0.39 9.26
C SER A 20 12.05 0.92 10.06
N TYR A 21 12.91 -0.01 10.50
CA TYR A 21 14.13 0.27 11.23
C TYR A 21 15.36 0.11 10.34
N LEU A 22 16.47 0.74 10.68
CA LEU A 22 17.72 0.65 9.93
C LEU A 22 18.17 -0.80 9.65
N ARG A 23 18.15 -1.67 10.67
CA ARG A 23 18.62 -3.06 10.53
C ARG A 23 17.71 -3.89 9.65
N GLU A 24 16.40 -3.73 9.81
CA GLU A 24 15.38 -4.37 8.98
C GLU A 24 15.53 -3.98 7.51
N LEU A 25 15.71 -2.69 7.22
CA LEU A 25 15.93 -2.20 5.86
C LEU A 25 17.24 -2.73 5.25
N ALA A 26 18.31 -2.80 6.04
CA ALA A 26 19.58 -3.34 5.57
C ALA A 26 19.46 -4.83 5.19
N GLU A 27 18.77 -5.61 6.01
CA GLU A 27 18.49 -7.02 5.76
C GLU A 27 17.57 -7.20 4.54
N GLU A 28 16.45 -6.47 4.47
CA GLU A 28 15.50 -6.52 3.35
C GLU A 28 16.16 -6.16 2.01
N PHE A 29 17.07 -5.20 2.02
CA PHE A 29 17.75 -4.73 0.81
C PHE A 29 19.00 -5.51 0.44
N GLY A 30 19.49 -6.37 1.35
CA GLY A 30 20.76 -7.07 1.19
C GLY A 30 21.97 -6.11 1.16
N GLU A 31 21.90 -5.02 1.94
CA GLU A 31 22.89 -3.95 1.96
C GLU A 31 23.50 -3.73 3.35
N SER A 32 24.65 -3.03 3.41
CA SER A 32 25.25 -2.66 4.69
C SER A 32 24.39 -1.66 5.45
N THR A 33 24.34 -1.78 6.76
CA THR A 33 23.66 -0.80 7.63
C THR A 33 24.20 0.62 7.44
N ASN A 34 25.48 0.75 7.06
CA ASN A 34 26.07 2.06 6.80
C ASN A 34 25.53 2.70 5.52
N SER A 35 25.42 1.95 4.42
CA SER A 35 24.82 2.44 3.19
C SER A 35 23.39 2.92 3.40
N VAL A 36 22.59 2.12 4.09
CA VAL A 36 21.20 2.46 4.39
C VAL A 36 21.11 3.66 5.32
N ARG A 37 21.96 3.75 6.36
CA ARG A 37 22.00 4.88 7.30
C ARG A 37 22.28 6.20 6.61
N VAL A 38 23.27 6.23 5.72
CA VAL A 38 23.62 7.45 4.98
C VAL A 38 22.44 7.98 4.17
N GLU A 39 21.73 7.11 3.47
CA GLU A 39 20.59 7.52 2.67
C GLU A 39 19.36 7.86 3.52
N LEU A 40 19.11 7.15 4.62
CA LEU A 40 18.06 7.51 5.59
C LEU A 40 18.29 8.91 6.17
N ASN A 41 19.53 9.23 6.57
CA ASN A 41 19.87 10.55 7.08
C ASN A 41 19.61 11.63 6.01
N ARG A 42 20.06 11.43 4.79
CA ARG A 42 19.84 12.39 3.68
C ARG A 42 18.35 12.63 3.42
N LEU A 43 17.56 11.57 3.39
CA LEU A 43 16.11 11.70 3.17
C LEU A 43 15.39 12.36 4.35
N THR A 44 15.87 12.13 5.58
CA THR A 44 15.35 12.79 6.78
C THR A 44 15.76 14.26 6.85
N GLU A 45 17.00 14.60 6.52
CA GLU A 45 17.50 15.98 6.43
C GLU A 45 16.75 16.77 5.35
N ALA A 46 16.42 16.12 4.23
CA ALA A 46 15.58 16.69 3.19
C ALA A 46 14.09 16.81 3.58
N GLY A 47 13.69 16.33 4.76
CA GLY A 47 12.32 16.35 5.24
C GLY A 47 11.38 15.34 4.54
N LEU A 48 11.92 14.46 3.68
CA LEU A 48 11.13 13.47 2.96
C LEU A 48 10.73 12.28 3.83
N LEU A 49 11.53 11.98 4.84
CA LEU A 49 11.21 11.00 5.88
C LEU A 49 11.12 11.68 7.24
N ASN A 50 10.22 11.20 8.07
CA ASN A 50 10.18 11.46 9.50
C ASN A 50 10.87 10.31 10.22
N SER A 51 11.61 10.63 11.28
CA SER A 51 12.16 9.64 12.22
C SER A 51 11.67 9.92 13.63
N PHE A 52 11.38 8.88 14.37
CA PHE A 52 10.96 8.95 15.77
C PHE A 52 11.47 7.73 16.52
N ASP A 53 11.64 7.87 17.84
CA ASP A 53 12.16 6.81 18.68
C ASP A 53 11.01 5.94 19.21
N GLU A 54 11.07 4.64 18.94
CA GLU A 54 10.24 3.62 19.59
C GLU A 54 11.13 2.80 20.55
N GLY A 55 11.10 3.15 21.82
CA GLY A 55 11.98 2.58 22.83
C GLY A 55 13.44 2.91 22.54
N ARG A 56 14.26 1.90 22.24
CA ARG A 56 15.68 2.08 21.92
C ARG A 56 15.98 2.10 20.41
N THR A 57 14.97 2.08 19.59
CA THR A 57 15.11 1.93 18.14
C THR A 57 14.52 3.13 17.43
N LYS A 58 15.27 3.67 16.47
CA LYS A 58 14.79 4.72 15.58
C LYS A 58 13.99 4.13 14.43
N VAL A 59 12.76 4.60 14.27
CA VAL A 59 11.81 4.22 13.22
C VAL A 59 11.72 5.32 12.19
N TYR A 60 11.58 4.95 10.95
CA TYR A 60 11.42 5.86 9.81
C TYR A 60 10.09 5.62 9.10
N ARG A 61 9.50 6.69 8.57
CA ARG A 61 8.31 6.65 7.70
C ARG A 61 8.31 7.83 6.74
N ALA A 62 7.50 7.75 5.67
CA ALA A 62 7.33 8.88 4.77
C ALA A 62 6.73 10.09 5.50
N ASN A 63 7.22 11.29 5.15
CA ASN A 63 6.60 12.55 5.57
C ASN A 63 5.52 12.93 4.57
N THR A 64 4.30 12.51 4.82
CA THR A 64 3.14 12.78 3.96
C THR A 64 2.73 14.25 3.92
N SER A 65 3.23 15.05 4.88
CA SER A 65 3.00 16.51 4.93
C SER A 65 4.06 17.31 4.15
N HIS A 66 5.08 16.65 3.58
CA HIS A 66 6.08 17.33 2.77
C HIS A 66 5.45 17.89 1.49
N PRO A 67 5.74 19.16 1.09
CA PRO A 67 5.13 19.77 -0.09
C PRO A 67 5.27 18.98 -1.39
N LEU A 68 6.39 18.23 -1.56
CA LEU A 68 6.64 17.40 -2.73
C LEU A 68 6.17 15.94 -2.57
N PHE A 69 5.49 15.60 -1.46
CA PHE A 69 5.07 14.22 -1.24
C PHE A 69 4.15 13.70 -2.37
N PRO A 70 3.10 14.44 -2.81
CA PRO A 70 2.20 13.96 -3.87
C PRO A 70 2.94 13.66 -5.17
N GLU A 71 3.89 14.50 -5.56
CA GLU A 71 4.67 14.36 -6.79
C GLU A 71 5.60 13.14 -6.71
N ILE A 72 6.32 12.98 -5.60
CA ILE A 72 7.23 11.84 -5.41
C ILE A 72 6.43 10.54 -5.35
N HIS A 73 5.31 10.52 -4.61
CA HIS A 73 4.42 9.36 -4.54
C HIS A 73 3.90 8.97 -5.93
N SER A 74 3.40 9.93 -6.71
CA SER A 74 2.95 9.72 -8.09
C SER A 74 4.07 9.20 -8.99
N MET A 75 5.29 9.77 -8.87
CA MET A 75 6.45 9.34 -9.64
C MET A 75 6.86 7.90 -9.30
N VAL A 76 6.87 7.54 -8.02
CA VAL A 76 7.18 6.17 -7.55
C VAL A 76 6.15 5.18 -8.07
N ARG A 77 4.87 5.49 -8.01
CA ARG A 77 3.79 4.65 -8.55
C ARG A 77 3.94 4.43 -10.07
N LYS A 78 4.23 5.48 -10.83
CA LYS A 78 4.48 5.39 -12.27
C LYS A 78 5.72 4.56 -12.58
N PHE A 79 6.80 4.76 -11.81
CA PHE A 79 8.04 4.00 -11.97
C PHE A 79 7.84 2.49 -11.74
N THR A 80 7.03 2.11 -10.76
CA THR A 80 6.71 0.69 -10.49
C THR A 80 5.71 0.10 -11.47
N GLY A 81 5.03 0.91 -12.26
CA GLY A 81 3.97 0.47 -13.16
C GLY A 81 2.69 0.01 -12.45
N ILE A 82 2.58 0.25 -11.14
CA ILE A 82 1.44 -0.20 -10.33
C ILE A 82 0.12 0.37 -10.87
N ASP A 83 0.13 1.63 -11.33
CA ASP A 83 -1.05 2.27 -11.90
C ASP A 83 -1.53 1.62 -13.21
N GLN A 84 -0.65 0.90 -13.91
CA GLN A 84 -0.99 0.13 -15.10
C GLN A 84 -1.40 -1.31 -14.76
N LEU A 85 -0.84 -1.88 -13.69
CA LEU A 85 -1.14 -3.25 -13.26
C LEU A 85 -2.53 -3.38 -12.63
N ILE A 86 -2.94 -2.41 -11.82
CA ILE A 86 -4.24 -2.45 -11.13
C ILE A 86 -5.41 -2.59 -12.13
N PRO A 87 -5.54 -1.75 -13.17
CA PRO A 87 -6.60 -1.91 -14.16
C PRO A 87 -6.57 -3.27 -14.88
N GLN A 88 -5.37 -3.79 -15.20
CA GLN A 88 -5.24 -5.09 -15.87
C GLN A 88 -5.67 -6.26 -14.97
N VAL A 89 -5.31 -6.22 -13.68
CA VAL A 89 -5.75 -7.21 -12.70
C VAL A 89 -7.26 -7.14 -12.52
N LEU A 90 -7.80 -5.94 -12.35
CA LEU A 90 -9.23 -5.71 -12.15
C LEU A 90 -10.06 -6.12 -13.36
N SER A 91 -9.58 -5.87 -14.58
CA SER A 91 -10.28 -6.30 -15.80
C SER A 91 -10.41 -7.82 -15.92
N LYS A 92 -9.46 -8.58 -15.36
CA LYS A 92 -9.49 -10.04 -15.30
C LYS A 92 -10.35 -10.57 -14.13
N LEU A 93 -10.56 -9.76 -13.10
CA LEU A 93 -11.43 -10.09 -11.97
C LEU A 93 -12.92 -10.06 -12.34
N GLY A 94 -13.29 -9.46 -13.47
CA GLY A 94 -14.66 -9.31 -13.93
C GLY A 94 -15.05 -7.85 -14.14
N ASP A 95 -16.35 -7.55 -14.05
CA ASP A 95 -16.88 -6.19 -14.16
C ASP A 95 -16.87 -5.51 -12.77
N ILE A 96 -15.67 -5.02 -12.39
CA ILE A 96 -15.45 -4.35 -11.11
C ILE A 96 -15.63 -2.84 -11.28
N HIS A 97 -16.44 -2.24 -10.41
CA HIS A 97 -16.68 -0.80 -10.39
C HIS A 97 -15.79 -0.06 -9.39
N SER A 98 -15.51 -0.68 -8.26
CA SER A 98 -14.59 -0.13 -7.26
C SER A 98 -14.05 -1.21 -6.31
N ALA A 99 -12.91 -0.92 -5.70
CA ALA A 99 -12.22 -1.80 -4.77
C ALA A 99 -11.71 -0.99 -3.56
N TYR A 100 -11.95 -1.51 -2.36
CA TYR A 100 -11.60 -0.86 -1.10
C TYR A 100 -10.88 -1.83 -0.15
N ILE A 101 -9.96 -1.29 0.64
CA ILE A 101 -9.51 -1.94 1.88
C ILE A 101 -10.34 -1.35 3.02
N VAL A 102 -10.88 -2.21 3.87
CA VAL A 102 -11.69 -1.83 5.02
C VAL A 102 -11.12 -2.43 6.32
N GLY A 103 -11.76 -2.16 7.44
CA GLY A 103 -11.43 -2.77 8.73
C GLY A 103 -10.13 -2.25 9.34
N ASP A 104 -9.46 -3.12 10.09
CA ASP A 104 -8.28 -2.75 10.88
C ASP A 104 -7.13 -2.22 10.03
N TYR A 105 -6.86 -2.88 8.91
CA TYR A 105 -5.77 -2.47 8.01
C TYR A 105 -6.00 -1.07 7.43
N ALA A 106 -7.24 -0.72 7.07
CA ALA A 106 -7.59 0.62 6.61
C ALA A 106 -7.34 1.70 7.68
N ARG A 107 -7.51 1.35 8.96
CA ARG A 107 -7.25 2.23 10.12
C ARG A 107 -5.79 2.24 10.58
N GLY A 108 -4.88 1.60 9.83
CA GLY A 108 -3.47 1.54 10.16
C GLY A 108 -3.09 0.49 11.22
N MET A 109 -4.02 -0.42 11.55
CA MET A 109 -3.78 -1.52 12.47
C MET A 109 -3.51 -2.82 11.70
N ASP A 110 -2.30 -3.36 11.81
CA ASP A 110 -1.93 -4.61 11.16
C ASP A 110 -2.28 -5.82 12.04
N SER A 111 -3.46 -6.39 11.83
CA SER A 111 -3.93 -7.61 12.49
C SER A 111 -3.48 -8.90 11.77
N GLY A 112 -2.65 -8.80 10.73
CA GLY A 112 -2.29 -9.92 9.86
C GLY A 112 -3.38 -10.29 8.85
N ILE A 113 -4.46 -9.51 8.78
CA ILE A 113 -5.59 -9.71 7.87
C ILE A 113 -5.85 -8.43 7.09
N ILE A 114 -6.04 -8.56 5.78
CA ILE A 114 -6.48 -7.48 4.89
C ILE A 114 -7.91 -7.78 4.45
N ASP A 115 -8.82 -6.89 4.77
CA ASP A 115 -10.22 -6.97 4.36
C ASP A 115 -10.43 -6.15 3.09
N LEU A 116 -10.79 -6.84 1.99
CA LEU A 116 -11.11 -6.24 0.70
C LEU A 116 -12.61 -6.22 0.47
N VAL A 117 -13.10 -5.14 -0.10
CA VAL A 117 -14.46 -5.04 -0.62
C VAL A 117 -14.37 -4.73 -2.11
N LEU A 118 -14.92 -5.59 -2.94
CA LEU A 118 -15.02 -5.42 -4.39
C LEU A 118 -16.47 -5.15 -4.76
N ILE A 119 -16.71 -4.07 -5.50
CA ILE A 119 -18.05 -3.69 -5.95
C ILE A 119 -18.15 -4.03 -7.43
N GLY A 120 -19.05 -4.95 -7.77
CA GLY A 120 -19.28 -5.40 -9.13
C GLY A 120 -19.43 -6.91 -9.22
N LYS A 121 -19.37 -7.41 -10.45
CA LYS A 121 -19.48 -8.84 -10.74
C LYS A 121 -18.09 -9.47 -10.81
N VAL A 122 -17.75 -10.26 -9.80
CA VAL A 122 -16.42 -10.84 -9.60
C VAL A 122 -16.34 -12.26 -10.14
N ASP A 123 -15.29 -12.58 -10.89
CA ASP A 123 -14.87 -13.96 -11.17
C ASP A 123 -14.22 -14.55 -9.91
N LYS A 124 -14.98 -15.36 -9.18
CA LYS A 124 -14.56 -15.94 -7.90
C LYS A 124 -13.37 -16.89 -8.04
N ALA A 125 -13.27 -17.63 -9.14
CA ALA A 125 -12.18 -18.58 -9.37
C ALA A 125 -10.87 -17.84 -9.63
N TYR A 126 -10.91 -16.80 -10.44
CA TYR A 126 -9.74 -15.95 -10.68
C TYR A 126 -9.32 -15.20 -9.41
N LEU A 127 -10.28 -14.66 -8.64
CA LEU A 127 -10.02 -13.98 -7.38
C LEU A 127 -9.32 -14.91 -6.38
N GLN A 128 -9.79 -16.15 -6.21
CA GLN A 128 -9.17 -17.11 -5.31
C GLN A 128 -7.73 -17.43 -5.73
N ASN A 129 -7.48 -17.67 -7.01
CA ASN A 129 -6.13 -17.89 -7.52
C ASN A 129 -5.21 -16.70 -7.28
N LEU A 130 -5.72 -15.48 -7.36
CA LEU A 130 -4.96 -14.27 -7.09
C LEU A 130 -4.62 -14.16 -5.59
N ILE A 131 -5.59 -14.40 -4.71
CA ILE A 131 -5.42 -14.40 -3.25
C ILE A 131 -4.35 -15.41 -2.85
N ASP A 132 -4.45 -16.64 -3.35
CA ASP A 132 -3.50 -17.72 -3.03
C ASP A 132 -2.05 -17.38 -3.42
N LYS A 133 -1.86 -16.58 -4.46
CA LYS A 133 -0.54 -16.10 -4.90
C LYS A 133 -0.03 -14.92 -4.07
N VAL A 134 -0.92 -14.04 -3.66
CA VAL A 134 -0.55 -12.76 -3.02
C VAL A 134 -0.35 -12.91 -1.50
N GLU A 135 -1.15 -13.74 -0.82
CA GLU A 135 -1.04 -13.96 0.62
C GLU A 135 0.38 -14.35 1.09
N PRO A 136 1.08 -15.30 0.43
CA PRO A 136 2.45 -15.65 0.82
C PRO A 136 3.45 -14.49 0.64
N MET A 137 3.23 -13.64 -0.36
CA MET A 137 4.09 -12.47 -0.63
C MET A 137 3.91 -11.37 0.41
N LEU A 138 2.69 -11.18 0.89
CA LEU A 138 2.35 -10.17 1.88
C LEU A 138 2.53 -10.65 3.32
N HIS A 139 2.69 -11.96 3.55
CA HIS A 139 2.64 -12.58 4.87
C HIS A 139 1.38 -12.20 5.66
N ARG A 140 0.24 -12.07 4.96
CA ARG A 140 -1.06 -11.70 5.51
C ARG A 140 -2.17 -12.48 4.84
N LYS A 141 -3.24 -12.70 5.59
CA LYS A 141 -4.46 -13.28 5.05
C LYS A 141 -5.32 -12.22 4.38
N ILE A 142 -6.00 -12.58 3.30
CA ILE A 142 -6.90 -11.70 2.57
C ILE A 142 -8.31 -12.26 2.69
N ARG A 143 -9.21 -11.46 3.27
CA ARG A 143 -10.65 -11.72 3.21
C ARG A 143 -11.27 -10.80 2.17
N CYS A 144 -12.09 -11.35 1.29
CA CYS A 144 -12.71 -10.56 0.24
C CYS A 144 -14.23 -10.69 0.29
N LEU A 145 -14.90 -9.55 0.37
CA LEU A 145 -16.34 -9.42 0.20
C LEU A 145 -16.64 -8.83 -1.17
N SER A 146 -17.46 -9.50 -1.95
CA SER A 146 -17.91 -8.99 -3.24
C SER A 146 -19.39 -8.61 -3.14
N LEU A 147 -19.71 -7.38 -3.53
CA LEU A 147 -21.06 -6.80 -3.46
C LEU A 147 -21.46 -6.24 -4.82
N SER A 148 -22.76 -6.32 -5.12
CA SER A 148 -23.37 -5.53 -6.18
C SER A 148 -23.50 -4.06 -5.76
N LYS A 149 -23.82 -3.17 -6.71
CA LYS A 149 -24.09 -1.75 -6.39
C LYS A 149 -25.28 -1.59 -5.43
N ASP A 150 -26.31 -2.39 -5.59
CA ASP A 150 -27.50 -2.34 -4.74
C ASP A 150 -27.23 -2.81 -3.32
N GLU A 151 -26.36 -3.82 -3.17
CA GLU A 151 -25.92 -4.30 -1.86
C GLU A 151 -24.99 -3.29 -1.18
N LEU A 152 -24.16 -2.57 -1.95
CA LEU A 152 -23.29 -1.54 -1.41
C LEU A 152 -24.08 -0.49 -0.60
N GLU A 153 -25.18 0.01 -1.14
CA GLU A 153 -26.00 1.02 -0.45
C GLU A 153 -26.57 0.50 0.87
N LYS A 154 -26.90 -0.79 0.94
CA LYS A 154 -27.39 -1.44 2.17
C LYS A 154 -26.30 -1.61 3.24
N PHE A 155 -25.07 -1.89 2.82
CA PHE A 155 -23.95 -2.19 3.71
C PHE A 155 -22.96 -1.04 3.92
N LYS A 156 -23.16 0.09 3.26
CA LYS A 156 -22.24 1.23 3.28
C LYS A 156 -21.88 1.70 4.69
N ALA A 157 -22.89 1.84 5.55
CA ALA A 157 -22.68 2.24 6.94
C ALA A 157 -21.97 1.15 7.78
N THR A 158 -22.31 -0.13 7.55
CA THR A 158 -21.69 -1.26 8.26
C THR A 158 -20.22 -1.43 7.87
N LEU A 159 -19.88 -1.19 6.60
CA LEU A 159 -18.53 -1.30 6.07
C LEU A 159 -17.65 -0.08 6.38
N LYS A 160 -18.25 1.02 6.89
CA LYS A 160 -17.56 2.28 7.21
C LYS A 160 -16.66 2.73 6.07
N LEU A 161 -17.23 2.84 4.88
CA LEU A 161 -16.47 3.18 3.67
C LEU A 161 -15.83 4.57 3.73
N GLU A 162 -16.28 5.43 4.62
CA GLU A 162 -15.65 6.72 4.93
C GLU A 162 -14.25 6.56 5.56
N GLU A 163 -13.98 5.42 6.23
CA GLU A 163 -12.68 5.08 6.81
C GLU A 163 -11.85 4.17 5.87
N ALA A 164 -12.41 3.75 4.73
CA ALA A 164 -11.79 2.80 3.82
C ALA A 164 -10.69 3.44 2.96
N ILE A 165 -9.71 2.63 2.57
CA ILE A 165 -8.74 3.01 1.55
C ILE A 165 -9.29 2.59 0.18
N GLU A 166 -9.60 3.57 -0.67
CA GLU A 166 -9.99 3.28 -2.05
C GLU A 166 -8.75 2.84 -2.85
N LEU A 167 -8.75 1.60 -3.32
CA LEU A 167 -7.70 1.08 -4.18
C LEU A 167 -7.93 1.47 -5.64
N TRP A 168 -9.18 1.49 -6.06
CA TRP A 168 -9.57 1.76 -7.44
C TRP A 168 -11.06 2.10 -7.56
N SER A 169 -11.39 2.92 -8.57
CA SER A 169 -12.76 3.25 -8.95
C SER A 169 -12.83 3.55 -10.45
N SER A 170 -13.82 2.98 -11.14
CA SER A 170 -14.02 3.14 -12.58
C SER A 170 -14.35 4.57 -13.03
N GLY A 171 -14.68 5.47 -12.10
CA GLY A 171 -15.04 6.87 -12.39
C GLY A 171 -13.90 7.88 -12.26
N LYS A 172 -12.67 7.46 -11.91
CA LYS A 172 -11.51 8.36 -11.70
C LYS A 172 -10.43 8.24 -12.77
N GLY A 173 -10.78 7.81 -13.96
CA GLY A 173 -9.87 7.64 -15.11
C GLY A 173 -10.15 8.64 -16.25
N GLU A 174 -10.32 9.94 -15.94
CA GLU A 174 -10.20 11.06 -16.88
C GLU A 174 -9.31 12.16 -16.31
#